data_a8679c2a7600bef7aca1a5c142fa2ac7
#
_entry.id   a8679c2a7600bef7aca1a5c142fa2ac7
#
_cell.length_a   1.000
_cell.length_b   1.000
_cell.length_c   1.000
_cell.angle_alpha   90.00
_cell.angle_beta   90.00
_cell.angle_gamma   90.00
#
_symmetry.space_group_name_H-M   'P 1'
#
loop_
_entity.id
_entity.type
_entity.pdbx_description
1 polymer ?
#
loop_
_entity_poly.entity_id
_entity_poly.type
_entity_poly.pdbx_seq_one_letter_code
_entity_poly.pdbx_strand_id
1 'polypeptide(L)'
;DFTGGIGVLNHGHNHPRILKARIDYQKQKKMEVHKNYFSPYVAVLGQNISQILPDDLNISYFPNSGAEAVEGAIKMAYKYHNGNRKSLLYADISFHGKLLGAASATGSPELSFDFPKIPNTYSFNYNNIDSVKKILNKLKKKNTSDVYAIIIEPFNASSLRNCSAEFLSELRLICSKEDIVLIFDEVYTGWSKTGELFYFMNFDLVPDILTYAKSFGGGKSSI
;
A
#
# COMPACT_ATOMS: atom_id res chain seq x y z
N ASP A 1 -1.35 -14.86 22.00
CA ASP A 1 -1.82 -14.22 20.77
C ASP A 1 -1.03 -14.75 19.57
N PHE A 2 -1.63 -15.69 18.82
CA PHE A 2 -1.01 -16.28 17.62
C PHE A 2 -1.23 -15.46 16.35
N THR A 3 -2.02 -14.39 16.42
CA THR A 3 -2.28 -13.51 15.26
C THR A 3 -1.43 -12.24 15.29
N GLY A 4 -0.72 -11.99 16.38
CA GLY A 4 0.07 -10.76 16.56
C GLY A 4 -0.77 -9.49 16.42
N GLY A 5 -2.03 -9.51 16.92
CA GLY A 5 -2.94 -8.37 16.75
C GLY A 5 -3.30 -8.12 15.28
N ILE A 6 -3.46 -9.19 14.50
CA ILE A 6 -3.69 -9.16 13.04
C ILE A 6 -2.52 -8.50 12.31
N GLY A 7 -1.30 -8.99 12.64
CA GLY A 7 -0.06 -8.56 11.99
C GLY A 7 0.45 -7.16 12.41
N VAL A 8 0.03 -6.66 13.57
CA VAL A 8 0.47 -5.34 14.09
C VAL A 8 1.66 -5.47 15.04
N LEU A 9 1.76 -6.58 15.75
CA LEU A 9 2.64 -6.73 16.92
C LEU A 9 3.85 -7.63 16.62
N ASN A 10 4.63 -7.31 15.59
CA ASN A 10 5.84 -8.07 15.23
C ASN A 10 6.85 -8.16 16.39
N HIS A 11 6.84 -7.19 17.29
CA HIS A 11 7.74 -7.15 18.45
C HIS A 11 7.07 -7.63 19.75
N GLY A 12 5.85 -8.19 19.65
CA GLY A 12 5.04 -8.60 20.81
C GLY A 12 4.30 -7.43 21.48
N HIS A 13 3.47 -7.79 22.44
CA HIS A 13 2.71 -6.83 23.24
C HIS A 13 3.65 -6.04 24.17
N ASN A 14 3.47 -4.71 24.22
CA ASN A 14 4.18 -3.81 25.15
C ASN A 14 5.71 -3.97 25.14
N HIS A 15 6.30 -4.09 23.95
CA HIS A 15 7.76 -4.23 23.83
C HIS A 15 8.46 -3.11 24.62
N PRO A 16 9.40 -3.44 25.54
CA PRO A 16 9.91 -2.48 26.54
C PRO A 16 10.63 -1.28 25.92
N ARG A 17 11.38 -1.47 24.84
CA ARG A 17 12.05 -0.37 24.13
C ARG A 17 11.08 0.61 23.49
N ILE A 18 9.99 0.10 22.86
CA ILE A 18 8.96 0.92 22.22
C ILE A 18 8.19 1.70 23.29
N LEU A 19 7.80 1.02 24.37
CA LEU A 19 7.10 1.66 25.48
C LEU A 19 7.97 2.75 26.12
N LYS A 20 9.24 2.46 26.40
CA LYS A 20 10.18 3.41 26.95
C LYS A 20 10.34 4.65 26.06
N ALA A 21 10.55 4.48 24.77
CA ALA A 21 10.69 5.59 23.83
C ALA A 21 9.47 6.52 23.83
N ARG A 22 8.26 5.95 23.87
CA ARG A 22 7.01 6.70 23.96
C ARG A 22 6.91 7.49 25.27
N ILE A 23 7.18 6.85 26.42
CA ILE A 23 7.14 7.49 27.75
C ILE A 23 8.17 8.61 27.82
N ASP A 24 9.39 8.37 27.37
CA ASP A 24 10.47 9.36 27.41
C ASP A 24 10.13 10.58 26.53
N TYR A 25 9.52 10.36 25.37
CA TYR A 25 9.04 11.46 24.52
C TYR A 25 7.96 12.30 25.23
N GLN A 26 6.95 11.64 25.81
CA GLN A 26 5.85 12.33 26.51
C GLN A 26 6.36 13.16 27.72
N LYS A 27 7.36 12.63 28.45
CA LYS A 27 7.99 13.39 29.59
C LYS A 27 8.67 14.68 29.14
N GLN A 28 9.08 14.79 27.89
CA GLN A 28 9.73 16.00 27.38
C GLN A 28 8.75 17.18 27.19
N LYS A 29 7.44 16.93 27.28
CA LYS A 29 6.37 17.94 27.09
C LYS A 29 6.54 18.78 25.83
N LYS A 30 7.08 18.17 24.77
CA LYS A 30 7.21 18.80 23.45
C LYS A 30 5.85 18.81 22.75
N MET A 31 5.69 19.78 21.87
CA MET A 31 4.50 19.85 21.01
C MET A 31 4.40 18.60 20.12
N GLU A 32 3.23 18.00 20.08
CA GLU A 32 2.94 16.89 19.18
C GLU A 32 2.82 17.38 17.73
N VAL A 33 2.88 16.45 16.78
CA VAL A 33 2.95 16.77 15.35
C VAL A 33 1.70 17.48 14.89
N HIS A 34 1.88 18.60 14.18
CA HIS A 34 0.83 19.31 13.48
C HIS A 34 1.13 19.36 11.98
N LYS A 35 0.11 19.14 11.14
CA LYS A 35 0.22 19.20 9.67
C LYS A 35 0.79 20.53 9.14
N ASN A 36 0.53 21.62 9.85
CA ASN A 36 0.87 22.97 9.42
C ASN A 36 2.25 23.45 9.92
N TYR A 37 2.96 22.60 10.67
CA TYR A 37 4.23 22.96 11.24
C TYR A 37 5.31 21.95 10.88
N PHE A 38 6.52 22.44 10.67
CA PHE A 38 7.68 21.58 10.46
C PHE A 38 7.94 20.74 11.72
N SER A 39 7.98 19.42 11.54
CA SER A 39 8.35 18.48 12.60
C SER A 39 9.71 17.83 12.28
N PRO A 40 10.73 18.05 13.10
CA PRO A 40 12.02 17.40 12.91
C PRO A 40 11.91 15.86 13.01
N TYR A 41 10.97 15.36 13.79
CA TYR A 41 10.75 13.91 13.94
C TYR A 41 10.20 13.28 12.65
N VAL A 42 9.23 13.93 12.02
CA VAL A 42 8.68 13.46 10.72
C VAL A 42 9.75 13.54 9.63
N ALA A 43 10.54 14.60 9.61
CA ALA A 43 11.63 14.75 8.64
C ALA A 43 12.69 13.65 8.79
N VAL A 44 13.14 13.39 10.02
CA VAL A 44 14.12 12.31 10.31
C VAL A 44 13.50 10.94 10.02
N LEU A 45 12.22 10.73 10.33
CA LEU A 45 11.55 9.48 10.00
C LEU A 45 11.51 9.25 8.49
N GLY A 46 11.13 10.27 7.70
CA GLY A 46 11.14 10.19 6.24
C GLY A 46 12.53 9.90 5.69
N GLN A 47 13.56 10.57 6.22
CA GLN A 47 14.95 10.32 5.86
C GLN A 47 15.39 8.87 6.18
N ASN A 48 15.06 8.36 7.37
CA ASN A 48 15.41 6.98 7.74
C ASN A 48 14.71 5.96 6.82
N ILE A 49 13.46 6.23 6.45
CA ILE A 49 12.71 5.35 5.53
C ILE A 49 13.34 5.36 4.15
N SER A 50 13.72 6.54 3.62
CA SER A 50 14.38 6.62 2.31
C SER A 50 15.72 5.90 2.26
N GLN A 51 16.40 5.70 3.39
CA GLN A 51 17.67 4.96 3.45
C GLN A 51 17.51 3.43 3.43
N ILE A 52 16.31 2.92 3.75
CA ILE A 52 16.03 1.48 3.80
C ILE A 52 15.18 0.99 2.63
N LEU A 53 14.70 1.90 1.80
CA LEU A 53 13.95 1.62 0.58
C LEU A 53 14.82 1.87 -0.66
N PRO A 54 14.50 1.28 -1.82
CA PRO A 54 15.14 1.63 -3.09
C PRO A 54 15.01 3.12 -3.41
N ASP A 55 15.98 3.68 -4.12
CA ASP A 55 16.11 5.12 -4.41
C ASP A 55 14.85 5.75 -5.03
N ASP A 56 14.09 4.99 -5.80
CA ASP A 56 12.82 5.45 -6.41
C ASP A 56 11.70 5.69 -5.38
N LEU A 57 11.80 5.10 -4.18
CA LEU A 57 10.85 5.24 -3.08
C LEU A 57 11.36 6.19 -1.98
N ASN A 58 11.75 7.39 -2.35
CA ASN A 58 12.42 8.35 -1.46
C ASN A 58 11.50 9.44 -0.87
N ILE A 59 10.22 9.46 -1.22
CA ILE A 59 9.24 10.42 -0.68
C ILE A 59 8.24 9.69 0.20
N SER A 60 8.06 10.17 1.43
CA SER A 60 7.13 9.60 2.40
C SER A 60 5.93 10.49 2.66
N TYR A 61 4.75 9.88 2.75
CA TYR A 61 3.51 10.50 3.19
C TYR A 61 2.99 9.73 4.41
N PHE A 62 2.73 10.42 5.53
CA PHE A 62 2.34 9.81 6.81
C PHE A 62 0.88 10.12 7.15
N PRO A 63 -0.07 9.25 6.81
CA PRO A 63 -1.46 9.32 7.27
C PRO A 63 -1.63 8.62 8.63
N ASN A 64 -2.89 8.45 9.09
CA ASN A 64 -3.16 7.88 10.41
C ASN A 64 -3.52 6.38 10.38
N SER A 65 -3.60 5.77 9.23
CA SER A 65 -3.95 4.35 9.08
C SER A 65 -3.54 3.79 7.72
N GLY A 66 -3.44 2.45 7.63
CA GLY A 66 -3.21 1.78 6.35
C GLY A 66 -4.29 2.06 5.30
N ALA A 67 -5.56 2.17 5.71
CA ALA A 67 -6.64 2.55 4.79
C ALA A 67 -6.47 3.98 4.26
N GLU A 68 -6.02 4.93 5.09
CA GLU A 68 -5.69 6.28 4.65
C GLU A 68 -4.44 6.31 3.75
N ALA A 69 -3.47 5.43 4.00
CA ALA A 69 -2.31 5.28 3.11
C ALA A 69 -2.74 4.84 1.71
N VAL A 70 -3.63 3.84 1.63
CA VAL A 70 -4.21 3.39 0.35
C VAL A 70 -5.04 4.48 -0.31
N GLU A 71 -5.87 5.21 0.43
CA GLU A 71 -6.61 6.39 -0.10
C GLU A 71 -5.65 7.43 -0.68
N GLY A 72 -4.56 7.72 0.02
CA GLY A 72 -3.51 8.62 -0.43
C GLY A 72 -2.86 8.13 -1.72
N ALA A 73 -2.48 6.86 -1.79
CA ALA A 73 -1.88 6.23 -2.96
C ALA A 73 -2.79 6.31 -4.19
N ILE A 74 -4.06 5.96 -4.05
CA ILE A 74 -5.06 6.06 -5.13
C ILE A 74 -5.20 7.50 -5.63
N LYS A 75 -5.28 8.48 -4.71
CA LYS A 75 -5.40 9.90 -5.07
C LYS A 75 -4.13 10.45 -5.73
N MET A 76 -2.95 10.07 -5.25
CA MET A 76 -1.67 10.47 -5.85
C MET A 76 -1.54 9.91 -7.26
N ALA A 77 -1.85 8.62 -7.48
CA ALA A 77 -1.84 8.00 -8.79
C ALA A 77 -2.83 8.67 -9.77
N TYR A 78 -4.04 8.99 -9.31
CA TYR A 78 -5.02 9.74 -10.11
C TYR A 78 -4.52 11.13 -10.47
N LYS A 79 -3.89 11.83 -9.51
CA LYS A 79 -3.36 13.18 -9.71
C LYS A 79 -2.13 13.19 -10.62
N TYR A 80 -1.29 12.16 -10.59
CA TYR A 80 -0.16 11.99 -11.50
C TYR A 80 -0.59 12.12 -12.98
N HIS A 81 -1.71 11.53 -13.34
CA HIS A 81 -2.31 11.64 -14.68
C HIS A 81 -3.18 12.89 -14.86
N ASN A 82 -3.12 13.90 -13.98
CA ASN A 82 -3.94 15.11 -14.02
C ASN A 82 -5.45 14.84 -14.18
N GLY A 83 -5.94 13.70 -13.72
CA GLY A 83 -7.32 13.26 -13.84
C GLY A 83 -7.75 12.89 -15.27
N ASN A 84 -6.83 12.75 -16.21
CA ASN A 84 -7.12 12.38 -17.59
C ASN A 84 -7.48 10.89 -17.75
N ARG A 85 -7.05 10.05 -16.83
CA ARG A 85 -7.37 8.62 -16.77
C ARG A 85 -8.37 8.39 -15.65
N LYS A 86 -9.31 7.46 -15.83
CA LYS A 86 -10.47 7.30 -14.93
C LYS A 86 -10.54 5.96 -14.22
N SER A 87 -9.77 4.96 -14.67
CA SER A 87 -9.96 3.59 -14.24
C SER A 87 -8.88 3.13 -13.25
N LEU A 88 -9.31 2.44 -12.19
CA LEU A 88 -8.47 1.75 -11.21
C LEU A 88 -8.64 0.24 -11.37
N LEU A 89 -7.54 -0.50 -11.44
CA LEU A 89 -7.56 -1.97 -11.42
C LEU A 89 -7.10 -2.49 -10.06
N TYR A 90 -7.75 -3.57 -9.61
CA TYR A 90 -7.42 -4.24 -8.35
C TYR A 90 -7.64 -5.76 -8.49
N ALA A 91 -7.00 -6.57 -7.65
CA ALA A 91 -7.18 -8.02 -7.68
C ALA A 91 -8.51 -8.45 -7.04
N ASP A 92 -9.16 -9.48 -7.61
CA ASP A 92 -10.42 -10.05 -7.09
C ASP A 92 -10.26 -10.66 -5.69
N ILE A 93 -9.05 -11.06 -5.33
CA ILE A 93 -8.68 -11.47 -3.97
C ILE A 93 -7.82 -10.35 -3.38
N SER A 94 -8.43 -9.42 -2.64
CA SER A 94 -7.71 -8.31 -2.02
C SER A 94 -8.48 -7.70 -0.85
N PHE A 95 -7.71 -7.07 0.06
CA PHE A 95 -8.24 -6.24 1.12
C PHE A 95 -7.35 -5.02 1.33
N HIS A 96 -7.84 -3.85 0.97
CA HIS A 96 -7.09 -2.59 1.03
C HIS A 96 -7.58 -1.63 2.12
N GLY A 97 -8.58 -2.02 2.87
CA GLY A 97 -9.16 -1.19 3.94
C GLY A 97 -10.65 -0.91 3.74
N LYS A 98 -11.20 -0.11 4.65
CA LYS A 98 -12.66 0.14 4.76
C LYS A 98 -13.07 1.57 4.40
N LEU A 99 -12.13 2.45 4.03
CA LEU A 99 -12.45 3.77 3.49
C LEU A 99 -12.94 3.65 2.04
N LEU A 100 -13.62 4.66 1.53
CA LEU A 100 -14.36 4.57 0.27
C LEU A 100 -13.50 4.08 -0.92
N GLY A 101 -12.34 4.66 -1.15
CA GLY A 101 -11.44 4.24 -2.23
C GLY A 101 -10.82 2.88 -1.95
N ALA A 102 -10.33 2.66 -0.74
CA ALA A 102 -9.74 1.39 -0.31
C ALA A 102 -10.76 0.23 -0.39
N ALA A 103 -11.99 0.44 0.08
CA ALA A 103 -13.07 -0.55 -0.01
C ALA A 103 -13.49 -0.79 -1.47
N SER A 104 -13.43 0.24 -2.33
CA SER A 104 -13.73 0.10 -3.76
C SER A 104 -12.72 -0.77 -4.49
N ALA A 105 -11.48 -0.82 -4.01
CA ALA A 105 -10.41 -1.70 -4.51
C ALA A 105 -10.33 -3.03 -3.74
N THR A 106 -11.21 -3.29 -2.77
CA THR A 106 -11.27 -4.56 -2.04
C THR A 106 -12.09 -5.57 -2.83
N GLY A 107 -11.45 -6.69 -3.20
CA GLY A 107 -12.06 -7.74 -4.01
C GLY A 107 -12.85 -8.77 -3.22
N SER A 108 -12.56 -8.94 -1.92
CA SER A 108 -13.24 -9.89 -1.06
C SER A 108 -14.64 -9.38 -0.69
N PRO A 109 -15.74 -10.03 -1.15
CA PRO A 109 -17.11 -9.50 -0.94
C PRO A 109 -17.47 -9.31 0.53
N GLU A 110 -17.06 -10.25 1.38
CA GLU A 110 -17.30 -10.21 2.83
C GLU A 110 -16.65 -9.01 3.52
N LEU A 111 -15.59 -8.46 2.92
CA LEU A 111 -14.82 -7.34 3.46
C LEU A 111 -15.20 -5.99 2.84
N SER A 112 -15.93 -5.98 1.73
CA SER A 112 -16.40 -4.76 1.05
C SER A 112 -17.74 -4.23 1.58
N PHE A 113 -18.48 -5.03 2.36
CA PHE A 113 -19.75 -4.66 2.99
C PHE A 113 -20.82 -4.14 2.03
N ASP A 114 -20.80 -4.56 0.76
CA ASP A 114 -21.72 -4.09 -0.30
C ASP A 114 -21.86 -2.56 -0.40
N PHE A 115 -20.90 -1.83 0.13
CA PHE A 115 -20.90 -0.37 0.07
C PHE A 115 -20.70 0.12 -1.38
N PRO A 116 -21.36 1.19 -1.81
CA PRO A 116 -21.18 1.72 -3.16
C PRO A 116 -19.71 2.01 -3.48
N LYS A 117 -19.21 1.42 -4.57
CA LYS A 117 -17.83 1.62 -5.02
C LYS A 117 -17.66 2.93 -5.77
N ILE A 118 -16.46 3.50 -5.74
CA ILE A 118 -16.11 4.59 -6.64
C ILE A 118 -16.23 4.11 -8.10
N PRO A 119 -16.67 4.98 -9.04
CA PRO A 119 -16.82 4.60 -10.44
C PRO A 119 -15.52 4.13 -11.08
N ASN A 120 -15.64 3.30 -12.11
CA ASN A 120 -14.51 2.82 -12.93
C ASN A 120 -13.44 2.03 -12.17
N THR A 121 -13.84 1.25 -11.17
CA THR A 121 -13.01 0.23 -10.55
C THR A 121 -13.28 -1.13 -11.18
N TYR A 122 -12.21 -1.85 -11.55
CA TYR A 122 -12.31 -3.13 -12.26
C TYR A 122 -11.41 -4.16 -11.59
N SER A 123 -11.98 -5.33 -11.28
CA SER A 123 -11.22 -6.43 -10.72
C SER A 123 -10.63 -7.33 -11.80
N PHE A 124 -9.39 -7.78 -11.60
CA PHE A 124 -8.75 -8.84 -12.35
C PHE A 124 -8.50 -10.06 -11.46
N ASN A 125 -8.36 -11.24 -12.07
CA ASN A 125 -8.11 -12.46 -11.31
C ASN A 125 -6.71 -12.43 -10.73
N TYR A 126 -6.60 -12.66 -9.42
CA TYR A 126 -5.34 -12.64 -8.68
C TYR A 126 -4.29 -13.56 -9.32
N ASN A 127 -3.07 -13.07 -9.50
CA ASN A 127 -1.95 -13.79 -10.11
C ASN A 127 -2.22 -14.29 -11.56
N ASN A 128 -3.06 -13.57 -12.32
CA ASN A 128 -3.41 -13.91 -13.70
C ASN A 128 -3.21 -12.71 -14.63
N ILE A 129 -2.10 -12.70 -15.34
CA ILE A 129 -1.72 -11.56 -16.20
C ILE A 129 -2.62 -11.40 -17.43
N ASP A 130 -3.18 -12.49 -17.93
CA ASP A 130 -4.08 -12.41 -19.10
C ASP A 130 -5.38 -11.71 -18.75
N SER A 131 -5.87 -11.87 -17.51
CA SER A 131 -7.03 -11.12 -17.03
C SER A 131 -6.74 -9.62 -16.95
N VAL A 132 -5.54 -9.21 -16.55
CA VAL A 132 -5.09 -7.80 -16.56
C VAL A 132 -5.06 -7.28 -17.99
N LYS A 133 -4.39 -7.99 -18.93
CA LYS A 133 -4.31 -7.63 -20.34
C LYS A 133 -5.69 -7.48 -21.00
N LYS A 134 -6.61 -8.39 -20.68
CA LYS A 134 -7.99 -8.34 -21.18
C LYS A 134 -8.70 -7.06 -20.77
N ILE A 135 -8.59 -6.65 -19.52
CA ILE A 135 -9.20 -5.42 -19.01
C ILE A 135 -8.55 -4.19 -19.64
N LEU A 136 -7.21 -4.14 -19.68
CA LEU A 136 -6.47 -3.05 -20.30
C LEU A 136 -6.89 -2.84 -21.76
N ASN A 137 -7.00 -3.92 -22.55
CA ASN A 137 -7.44 -3.85 -23.94
C ASN A 137 -8.87 -3.30 -24.07
N LYS A 138 -9.77 -3.69 -23.15
CA LYS A 138 -11.15 -3.18 -23.11
C LYS A 138 -11.22 -1.68 -22.80
N LEU A 139 -10.30 -1.18 -21.97
CA LEU A 139 -10.29 0.20 -21.48
C LEU A 139 -9.42 1.15 -22.32
N LYS A 140 -8.77 0.65 -23.36
CA LYS A 140 -7.99 1.52 -24.27
C LYS A 140 -8.88 2.48 -25.04
N LYS A 141 -8.49 3.76 -25.06
CA LYS A 141 -9.10 4.83 -25.86
C LYS A 141 -8.05 5.42 -26.80
N LYS A 142 -8.26 5.30 -28.12
CA LYS A 142 -7.33 5.85 -29.13
C LYS A 142 -5.85 5.50 -28.87
N ASN A 143 -5.57 4.23 -28.56
CA ASN A 143 -4.25 3.69 -28.22
C ASN A 143 -3.65 4.13 -26.88
N THR A 144 -4.38 4.85 -26.03
CA THR A 144 -3.94 5.24 -24.69
C THR A 144 -4.73 4.46 -23.64
N SER A 145 -4.08 4.03 -22.57
CA SER A 145 -4.75 3.40 -21.44
C SER A 145 -5.61 4.41 -20.68
N ASP A 146 -6.85 4.04 -20.33
CA ASP A 146 -7.70 4.82 -19.41
C ASP A 146 -7.40 4.48 -17.94
N VAL A 147 -6.49 3.56 -17.69
CA VAL A 147 -6.12 3.09 -16.35
C VAL A 147 -5.05 3.99 -15.76
N TYR A 148 -5.33 4.59 -14.58
CA TYR A 148 -4.35 5.42 -13.87
C TYR A 148 -3.48 4.62 -12.90
N ALA A 149 -4.02 3.54 -12.33
CA ALA A 149 -3.26 2.70 -11.40
C ALA A 149 -3.74 1.25 -11.38
N ILE A 150 -2.84 0.38 -10.99
CA ILE A 150 -3.11 -1.00 -10.57
C ILE A 150 -2.64 -1.14 -9.14
N ILE A 151 -3.54 -1.56 -8.23
CA ILE A 151 -3.21 -1.85 -6.83
C ILE A 151 -3.30 -3.35 -6.57
N ILE A 152 -2.32 -3.88 -5.86
CA ILE A 152 -2.26 -5.29 -5.50
C ILE A 152 -1.49 -5.51 -4.18
N GLU A 153 -1.92 -6.52 -3.42
CA GLU A 153 -1.11 -7.14 -2.37
C GLU A 153 -0.22 -8.21 -3.02
N PRO A 154 1.11 -8.05 -3.12
CA PRO A 154 1.98 -9.08 -3.72
C PRO A 154 1.92 -10.41 -2.97
N PHE A 155 1.63 -10.35 -1.67
CA PHE A 155 1.21 -11.46 -0.83
C PHE A 155 -0.10 -11.07 -0.14
N ASN A 156 -1.18 -11.76 -0.49
CA ASN A 156 -2.49 -11.49 0.11
C ASN A 156 -2.63 -12.17 1.46
N ALA A 157 -2.80 -11.38 2.51
CA ALA A 157 -2.85 -11.85 3.89
C ALA A 157 -4.09 -12.66 4.23
N SER A 158 -5.23 -12.38 3.61
CA SER A 158 -6.49 -13.05 3.94
C SER A 158 -6.59 -14.46 3.34
N SER A 159 -6.06 -14.67 2.15
CA SER A 159 -6.07 -15.96 1.46
C SER A 159 -4.75 -16.74 1.61
N LEU A 160 -3.70 -16.12 2.14
CA LEU A 160 -2.33 -16.64 2.23
C LEU A 160 -1.76 -17.03 0.86
N ARG A 161 -2.18 -16.34 -0.19
CA ARG A 161 -1.68 -16.52 -1.56
C ARG A 161 -0.65 -15.45 -1.88
N ASN A 162 0.34 -15.82 -2.67
CA ASN A 162 1.36 -14.91 -3.19
C ASN A 162 1.29 -14.83 -4.72
N CYS A 163 1.68 -13.71 -5.26
CA CYS A 163 1.96 -13.57 -6.68
C CYS A 163 3.24 -14.30 -7.05
N SER A 164 3.31 -14.86 -8.23
CA SER A 164 4.54 -15.41 -8.77
C SER A 164 5.48 -14.29 -9.23
N ALA A 165 6.79 -14.58 -9.28
CA ALA A 165 7.79 -13.64 -9.77
C ALA A 165 7.52 -13.23 -11.23
N GLU A 166 7.10 -14.20 -12.06
CA GLU A 166 6.76 -13.98 -13.47
C GLU A 166 5.58 -13.01 -13.60
N PHE A 167 4.51 -13.20 -12.80
CA PHE A 167 3.35 -12.31 -12.80
C PHE A 167 3.75 -10.90 -12.42
N LEU A 168 4.50 -10.72 -11.32
CA LEU A 168 4.92 -9.41 -10.82
C LEU A 168 5.84 -8.69 -11.82
N SER A 169 6.79 -9.41 -12.41
CA SER A 169 7.70 -8.86 -13.43
C SER A 169 6.94 -8.42 -14.68
N GLU A 170 6.01 -9.23 -15.17
CA GLU A 170 5.21 -8.88 -16.34
C GLU A 170 4.23 -7.73 -16.04
N LEU A 171 3.65 -7.71 -14.84
CA LEU A 171 2.81 -6.60 -14.38
C LEU A 171 3.59 -5.28 -14.34
N ARG A 172 4.83 -5.28 -13.79
CA ARG A 172 5.71 -4.11 -13.77
C ARG A 172 6.02 -3.62 -15.18
N LEU A 173 6.37 -4.54 -16.10
CA LEU A 173 6.65 -4.20 -17.50
C LEU A 173 5.42 -3.56 -18.19
N ILE A 174 4.23 -4.12 -17.97
CA ILE A 174 2.98 -3.57 -18.51
C ILE A 174 2.75 -2.17 -17.96
N CYS A 175 2.88 -1.99 -16.64
CA CYS A 175 2.67 -0.69 -15.99
C CYS A 175 3.65 0.36 -16.53
N SER A 176 4.92 0.02 -16.69
CA SER A 176 5.94 0.92 -17.25
C SER A 176 5.63 1.29 -18.71
N LYS A 177 5.24 0.32 -19.54
CA LYS A 177 4.94 0.53 -20.95
C LYS A 177 3.69 1.38 -21.19
N GLU A 178 2.65 1.16 -20.38
CA GLU A 178 1.35 1.84 -20.54
C GLU A 178 1.27 3.11 -19.67
N ASP A 179 2.35 3.47 -18.96
CA ASP A 179 2.41 4.59 -18.01
C ASP A 179 1.28 4.48 -16.97
N ILE A 180 1.19 3.33 -16.29
CA ILE A 180 0.22 3.04 -15.24
C ILE A 180 0.96 3.00 -13.90
N VAL A 181 0.45 3.69 -12.89
CA VAL A 181 1.04 3.67 -11.54
C VAL A 181 0.82 2.30 -10.89
N LEU A 182 1.90 1.61 -10.54
CA LEU A 182 1.85 0.34 -9.82
C LEU A 182 1.92 0.60 -8.32
N ILE A 183 0.87 0.21 -7.61
CA ILE A 183 0.76 0.36 -6.15
C ILE A 183 0.88 -1.03 -5.52
N PHE A 184 1.89 -1.23 -4.69
CA PHE A 184 1.96 -2.41 -3.83
C PHE A 184 1.42 -2.08 -2.44
N ASP A 185 0.41 -2.83 -2.03
CA ASP A 185 -0.10 -2.77 -0.68
C ASP A 185 0.60 -3.81 0.19
N GLU A 186 1.52 -3.33 1.00
CA GLU A 186 2.23 -4.12 2.00
C GLU A 186 1.87 -3.72 3.44
N VAL A 187 0.67 -3.23 3.62
CA VAL A 187 0.14 -2.90 4.96
C VAL A 187 0.24 -4.11 5.90
N TYR A 188 0.05 -5.32 5.37
CA TYR A 188 0.20 -6.54 6.17
C TYR A 188 1.62 -7.12 6.11
N THR A 189 2.22 -7.25 4.94
CA THR A 189 3.47 -7.99 4.73
C THR A 189 4.72 -7.22 5.14
N GLY A 190 4.67 -5.92 5.14
CA GLY A 190 5.79 -5.07 5.49
C GLY A 190 6.33 -5.30 6.92
N TRP A 191 7.54 -4.84 7.14
CA TRP A 191 8.25 -4.92 8.42
C TRP A 191 8.61 -6.35 8.79
N SER A 192 9.26 -7.02 7.84
CA SER A 192 9.92 -8.33 7.97
C SER A 192 9.01 -9.52 8.32
N LYS A 193 7.70 -9.44 8.04
CA LYS A 193 6.81 -10.60 8.25
C LYS A 193 7.10 -11.77 7.31
N THR A 194 7.66 -11.49 6.15
CA THR A 194 7.92 -12.47 5.09
C THR A 194 9.41 -12.79 4.91
N GLY A 195 10.26 -12.29 5.82
CA GLY A 195 11.72 -12.46 5.79
C GLY A 195 12.42 -11.15 5.40
N GLU A 196 12.20 -10.65 4.19
CA GLU A 196 12.68 -9.34 3.78
C GLU A 196 11.90 -8.20 4.46
N LEU A 197 12.45 -6.99 4.49
CA LEU A 197 11.80 -5.83 5.11
C LEU A 197 10.42 -5.56 4.52
N PHE A 198 10.32 -5.62 3.20
CA PHE A 198 9.06 -5.65 2.45
C PHE A 198 9.07 -6.84 1.49
N TYR A 199 7.90 -7.41 1.22
CA TYR A 199 7.79 -8.62 0.41
C TYR A 199 8.33 -8.42 -1.01
N PHE A 200 8.11 -7.25 -1.60
CA PHE A 200 8.60 -6.96 -2.95
C PHE A 200 10.13 -7.04 -3.08
N MET A 201 10.87 -6.87 -1.99
CA MET A 201 12.35 -6.97 -1.99
C MET A 201 12.88 -8.37 -2.28
N ASN A 202 12.00 -9.39 -2.31
CA ASN A 202 12.36 -10.72 -2.81
C ASN A 202 12.46 -10.78 -4.35
N PHE A 203 12.11 -9.69 -5.06
CA PHE A 203 12.02 -9.64 -6.51
C PHE A 203 12.84 -8.47 -7.05
N ASP A 204 13.34 -8.62 -8.27
CA ASP A 204 14.07 -7.54 -8.97
C ASP A 204 13.09 -6.56 -9.64
N LEU A 205 12.27 -5.91 -8.81
CA LEU A 205 11.32 -4.89 -9.25
C LEU A 205 10.93 -3.95 -8.10
N VAL A 206 10.56 -2.72 -8.45
CA VAL A 206 10.13 -1.69 -7.50
C VAL A 206 8.76 -1.17 -7.94
N PRO A 207 7.76 -1.03 -7.02
CA PRO A 207 6.51 -0.36 -7.32
C PRO A 207 6.70 1.16 -7.42
N ASP A 208 5.76 1.86 -8.03
CA ASP A 208 5.75 3.34 -8.05
C ASP A 208 5.29 3.91 -6.71
N ILE A 209 4.40 3.20 -6.01
CA ILE A 209 3.93 3.55 -4.66
C ILE A 209 3.89 2.28 -3.81
N LEU A 210 4.43 2.39 -2.60
CA LEU A 210 4.38 1.37 -1.57
C LEU A 210 3.52 1.86 -0.40
N THR A 211 2.47 1.12 -0.03
CA THR A 211 1.70 1.41 1.18
C THR A 211 2.02 0.42 2.29
N TYR A 212 2.22 0.93 3.50
CA TYR A 212 2.50 0.12 4.68
C TYR A 212 1.91 0.75 5.94
N ALA A 213 1.73 -0.05 6.99
CA ALA A 213 1.18 0.38 8.27
C ALA A 213 1.45 -0.68 9.36
N LYS A 214 0.46 -0.98 10.19
CA LYS A 214 0.46 -2.06 11.19
C LYS A 214 1.71 -2.06 12.08
N SER A 215 2.66 -2.95 11.82
CA SER A 215 3.86 -3.12 12.62
C SER A 215 4.75 -1.87 12.66
N PHE A 216 4.60 -0.98 11.70
CA PHE A 216 5.31 0.30 11.68
C PHE A 216 5.06 1.13 12.94
N GLY A 217 3.83 1.15 13.43
CA GLY A 217 3.47 1.84 14.68
C GLY A 217 3.85 1.09 15.96
N GLY A 218 4.41 -0.13 15.85
CA GLY A 218 4.79 -0.96 17.01
C GLY A 218 3.63 -1.28 17.95
N GLY A 219 2.38 -1.23 17.45
CA GLY A 219 1.17 -1.39 18.25
C GLY A 219 0.86 -0.23 19.22
N LYS A 220 1.57 0.88 19.12
CA LYS A 220 1.43 2.06 20.01
C LYS A 220 1.08 3.34 19.28
N SER A 221 1.21 3.37 17.96
CA SER A 221 0.82 4.50 17.13
C SER A 221 -0.05 3.99 15.97
N SER A 222 -1.07 4.78 15.64
CA SER A 222 -1.79 4.63 14.38
C SER A 222 -0.93 5.24 13.28
N ILE A 223 -0.49 4.43 12.36
CA ILE A 223 0.23 4.87 11.17
C ILE A 223 -0.18 3.97 10.02
#